data_ff1b617905d24d4452f538804305899a
#
_entry.id   ff1b617905d24d4452f538804305899a
#
_cell.length_a   1.000
_cell.length_b   1.000
_cell.length_c   1.000
_cell.angle_alpha   90.00
_cell.angle_beta   90.00
_cell.angle_gamma   90.00
#
_symmetry.space_group_name_H-M   'P 1'
#
loop_
_entity.id
_entity.type
_entity.pdbx_description
1 polymer ?
#
loop_
_entity_poly.entity_id
_entity_poly.type
_entity_poly.pdbx_seq_one_letter_code
_entity_poly.pdbx_strand_id
1 'polypeptide(L)'
;MNTPEKDYSHRGWIAALALIAVLGAVSFIPPQSLGGVKLRRANILSDILSFEDAAAEAAEPALFDEDDFHVDMAQVARRIEAERIEADTAPRPVQTTFEWLLRQDSSGRRAVVPDTVRLNPALVAIEQFAPADSGRLRAFYDTLLYARRPVRIAVLGDSFIEGDILTADLREKLQQAYGGGGAGFAPMASPLTVFRRTIKTQSKGWTAYNIMQRKAAPQNLRGHFFVSGWVCQPSEGASTRWENTDYRQRLDSCTAARVFFISPGDSRIELTLNDSLRREFEVEGAAAVRQVTVTAPHIRSLAFKVNSGTEGFIGYGAVFEADGVVVDNYSVRSNNGQAMFWTNPSVNAQVNDLAGYDLVILQYGLNIMQTGVHNYTNYARQIEKMVVYVQQCFPTAAVLVLGVSDRSVKTDAGFEPMDAIPYMLDYQRGAAENTGAAFWPTCDAMRSLGGMEQFVANGWAGKDYTHINYAGGRRVAWSLVDAINAGAYEAHAAAEAARIRRQAEQAVLDSVRLLKIDRELRPVSAIGNLNTPRK
;
A
#
# COMPACT_ATOMS: atom_id res chain seq x y z
N MET A 1 24.32 32.92 -63.08
CA MET A 1 25.14 31.74 -62.72
C MET A 1 24.67 31.27 -61.31
N ASN A 2 23.76 30.28 -61.29
CA ASN A 2 23.31 29.67 -60.01
C ASN A 2 24.33 28.59 -59.61
N THR A 3 25.01 28.81 -58.50
CA THR A 3 25.81 27.75 -57.85
C THR A 3 24.86 26.70 -57.33
N PRO A 4 25.07 25.41 -57.62
CA PRO A 4 24.23 24.35 -57.07
C PRO A 4 24.42 24.28 -55.54
N GLU A 5 23.34 24.41 -54.79
CA GLU A 5 23.34 24.10 -53.35
C GLU A 5 23.78 22.66 -53.15
N LYS A 6 24.86 22.48 -52.40
CA LYS A 6 25.33 21.13 -52.03
C LYS A 6 24.36 20.54 -51.02
N ASP A 7 23.65 19.48 -51.40
CA ASP A 7 22.79 18.71 -50.51
C ASP A 7 23.64 17.94 -49.48
N TYR A 8 23.54 18.35 -48.21
CA TYR A 8 24.22 17.75 -47.06
C TYR A 8 23.36 16.74 -46.31
N SER A 9 22.15 16.44 -46.76
CA SER A 9 21.20 15.55 -46.06
C SER A 9 21.79 14.16 -45.80
N HIS A 10 22.55 13.61 -46.72
CA HIS A 10 23.24 12.31 -46.56
C HIS A 10 24.30 12.31 -45.45
N ARG A 11 24.94 13.44 -45.15
CA ARG A 11 25.98 13.52 -44.10
C ARG A 11 25.35 13.43 -42.72
N GLY A 12 24.15 13.98 -42.52
CA GLY A 12 23.39 13.86 -41.28
C GLY A 12 23.02 12.41 -40.95
N TRP A 13 22.56 11.67 -41.97
CA TRP A 13 22.24 10.25 -41.81
C TRP A 13 23.46 9.38 -41.52
N ILE A 14 24.58 9.64 -42.21
CA ILE A 14 25.86 8.90 -41.99
C ILE A 14 26.36 9.18 -40.57
N ALA A 15 26.31 10.42 -40.11
CA ALA A 15 26.70 10.77 -38.73
C ALA A 15 25.82 10.11 -37.69
N ALA A 16 24.49 10.06 -37.90
CA ALA A 16 23.54 9.40 -37.01
C ALA A 16 23.80 7.87 -36.96
N LEU A 17 23.98 7.23 -38.09
CA LEU A 17 24.32 5.80 -38.17
C LEU A 17 25.66 5.48 -37.51
N ALA A 18 26.68 6.31 -37.73
CA ALA A 18 27.98 6.17 -37.07
C ALA A 18 27.88 6.30 -35.56
N LEU A 19 27.07 7.27 -35.06
CA LEU A 19 26.80 7.44 -33.64
C LEU A 19 26.08 6.23 -33.03
N ILE A 20 25.05 5.71 -33.69
CA ILE A 20 24.31 4.51 -33.27
C ILE A 20 25.26 3.29 -33.25
N ALA A 21 26.15 3.14 -34.26
CA ALA A 21 27.11 2.06 -34.29
C ALA A 21 28.13 2.16 -33.13
N VAL A 22 28.62 3.36 -32.82
CA VAL A 22 29.56 3.59 -31.69
C VAL A 22 28.86 3.33 -30.36
N LEU A 23 27.64 3.82 -30.17
CA LEU A 23 26.87 3.61 -28.98
C LEU A 23 26.48 2.12 -28.80
N GLY A 24 26.18 1.43 -29.91
CA GLY A 24 25.99 -0.01 -29.91
C GLY A 24 27.27 -0.77 -29.52
N ALA A 25 28.42 -0.39 -30.05
CA ALA A 25 29.70 -1.00 -29.68
C ALA A 25 30.06 -0.79 -28.20
N VAL A 26 29.74 0.36 -27.63
CA VAL A 26 29.93 0.64 -26.17
C VAL A 26 29.12 -0.32 -25.32
N SER A 27 27.95 -0.78 -25.76
CA SER A 27 27.12 -1.74 -25.05
C SER A 27 27.77 -3.12 -24.88
N PHE A 28 28.75 -3.46 -25.69
CA PHE A 28 29.51 -4.73 -25.61
C PHE A 28 30.76 -4.65 -24.71
N ILE A 29 31.11 -3.46 -24.20
CA ILE A 29 32.28 -3.32 -23.32
C ILE A 29 31.93 -3.90 -21.95
N PRO A 30 32.67 -4.91 -21.43
CA PRO A 30 32.41 -5.46 -20.11
C PRO A 30 32.68 -4.42 -19.01
N PRO A 31 32.06 -4.56 -17.83
CA PRO A 31 32.28 -3.66 -16.71
C PRO A 31 33.78 -3.56 -16.37
N GLN A 32 34.33 -2.35 -16.36
CA GLN A 32 35.72 -2.10 -16.01
C GLN A 32 35.84 -1.28 -14.72
N SER A 33 36.89 -1.52 -13.95
CA SER A 33 37.23 -0.68 -12.79
C SER A 33 38.35 0.29 -13.16
N LEU A 34 38.10 1.58 -13.01
CA LEU A 34 39.11 2.61 -13.20
C LEU A 34 39.34 3.32 -11.85
N GLY A 35 40.56 3.23 -11.31
CA GLY A 35 40.92 3.92 -10.07
C GLY A 35 40.06 3.54 -8.85
N GLY A 36 39.59 2.27 -8.74
CA GLY A 36 38.75 1.80 -7.64
C GLY A 36 37.25 2.07 -7.81
N VAL A 37 36.83 2.73 -8.87
CA VAL A 37 35.41 2.96 -9.19
C VAL A 37 34.95 1.92 -10.22
N LYS A 38 33.97 1.10 -9.89
CA LYS A 38 33.33 0.17 -10.84
C LYS A 38 32.44 0.97 -11.78
N LEU A 39 32.81 1.05 -13.05
CA LEU A 39 31.97 1.63 -14.08
C LEU A 39 30.84 0.65 -14.44
N ARG A 40 29.60 1.10 -14.36
CA ARG A 40 28.43 0.33 -14.80
C ARG A 40 28.43 0.21 -16.31
N ARG A 41 28.05 -0.97 -16.81
CA ARG A 41 27.82 -1.21 -18.24
C ARG A 41 26.71 -0.30 -18.73
N ALA A 42 26.97 0.51 -19.76
CA ALA A 42 25.95 1.27 -20.45
C ALA A 42 25.34 0.38 -21.55
N ASN A 43 24.15 -0.17 -21.34
CA ASN A 43 23.43 -0.94 -22.35
C ASN A 43 22.37 -0.05 -23.01
N ILE A 44 22.71 0.55 -24.16
CA ILE A 44 21.81 1.41 -24.93
C ILE A 44 20.85 0.56 -25.80
N LEU A 45 21.13 -0.72 -25.94
CA LEU A 45 20.32 -1.68 -26.68
C LEU A 45 19.48 -2.57 -25.74
N SER A 46 19.22 -2.12 -24.49
CA SER A 46 18.48 -2.86 -23.46
C SER A 46 17.09 -3.34 -23.91
N ASP A 47 16.47 -2.62 -24.84
CA ASP A 47 15.16 -2.97 -25.38
C ASP A 47 15.22 -4.03 -26.50
N ILE A 48 16.42 -4.29 -27.04
CA ILE A 48 16.63 -5.21 -28.18
C ILE A 48 17.54 -6.37 -27.78
N LEU A 49 18.53 -6.13 -26.92
CA LEU A 49 19.53 -7.11 -26.50
C LEU A 49 19.61 -7.13 -24.98
N SER A 50 19.02 -8.13 -24.35
CA SER A 50 19.31 -8.48 -22.96
C SER A 50 20.64 -9.24 -22.92
N PHE A 51 21.71 -8.57 -22.51
CA PHE A 51 22.91 -9.29 -22.11
C PHE A 51 22.63 -9.84 -20.70
N GLU A 52 22.47 -11.15 -20.60
CA GLU A 52 22.45 -11.83 -19.32
C GLU A 52 23.81 -11.61 -18.64
N ASP A 53 23.89 -10.72 -17.68
CA ASP A 53 24.95 -10.75 -16.67
C ASP A 53 24.66 -11.92 -15.74
N ALA A 54 24.92 -13.15 -16.24
CA ALA A 54 24.84 -14.37 -15.44
C ALA A 54 25.75 -14.34 -14.18
N ALA A 55 26.65 -13.35 -14.08
CA ALA A 55 27.48 -13.11 -12.91
C ALA A 55 26.83 -12.17 -11.88
N ALA A 56 25.81 -11.39 -12.25
CA ALA A 56 25.12 -10.50 -11.31
C ALA A 56 23.95 -11.20 -10.60
N GLU A 57 23.34 -12.24 -11.19
CA GLU A 57 22.32 -13.06 -10.52
C GLU A 57 22.91 -14.07 -9.54
N ALA A 58 24.17 -14.48 -9.70
CA ALA A 58 24.85 -15.43 -8.81
C ALA A 58 25.39 -14.81 -7.52
N ALA A 59 25.25 -13.50 -7.32
CA ALA A 59 25.73 -12.80 -6.14
C ALA A 59 24.68 -11.82 -5.61
N GLU A 60 23.41 -12.25 -5.47
CA GLU A 60 22.61 -11.66 -4.42
C GLU A 60 23.30 -12.06 -3.11
N PRO A 61 23.80 -11.10 -2.29
CA PRO A 61 24.34 -11.45 -0.99
C PRO A 61 23.24 -12.22 -0.28
N ALA A 62 23.62 -13.27 0.47
CA ALA A 62 22.70 -13.94 1.36
C ALA A 62 21.96 -12.85 2.14
N LEU A 63 20.70 -12.59 1.76
CA LEU A 63 19.86 -11.48 2.25
C LEU A 63 19.51 -11.66 3.72
N PHE A 64 20.09 -12.69 4.37
CA PHE A 64 19.81 -13.11 5.72
C PHE A 64 21.10 -13.18 6.52
N ASP A 65 21.34 -12.15 7.29
CA ASP A 65 22.11 -12.31 8.52
C ASP A 65 21.14 -12.82 9.58
N GLU A 66 21.37 -14.02 10.13
CA GLU A 66 20.49 -14.60 11.17
C GLU A 66 20.34 -13.67 12.37
N ASP A 67 21.34 -12.86 12.67
CA ASP A 67 21.32 -11.86 13.74
C ASP A 67 20.33 -10.70 13.47
N ASP A 68 20.02 -10.39 12.21
CA ASP A 68 19.01 -9.38 11.85
C ASP A 68 17.55 -9.87 12.09
N PHE A 69 17.35 -11.19 12.36
CA PHE A 69 16.00 -11.75 12.65
C PHE A 69 15.61 -11.72 14.13
N HIS A 70 16.53 -11.39 15.02
CA HIS A 70 16.24 -11.30 16.45
C HIS A 70 15.57 -9.98 16.83
N VAL A 71 14.42 -9.67 16.17
CA VAL A 71 13.57 -8.57 16.60
C VAL A 71 12.79 -9.03 17.84
N ASP A 72 13.10 -8.41 18.99
CA ASP A 72 12.30 -8.59 20.21
C ASP A 72 11.00 -7.79 20.08
N MET A 73 9.89 -8.50 19.80
CA MET A 73 8.58 -7.91 19.62
C MET A 73 8.06 -7.23 20.90
N ALA A 74 8.50 -7.69 22.09
CA ALA A 74 8.18 -7.02 23.34
C ALA A 74 8.93 -5.69 23.47
N GLN A 75 10.13 -5.58 22.95
CA GLN A 75 10.87 -4.32 22.88
C GLN A 75 10.20 -3.36 21.88
N VAL A 76 9.71 -3.85 20.74
CA VAL A 76 8.95 -3.04 19.77
C VAL A 76 7.71 -2.46 20.44
N ALA A 77 6.91 -3.28 21.13
CA ALA A 77 5.71 -2.82 21.85
C ALA A 77 6.03 -1.78 22.92
N ARG A 78 7.06 -2.02 23.75
CA ARG A 78 7.52 -1.07 24.77
C ARG A 78 7.99 0.27 24.16
N ARG A 79 8.66 0.22 23.03
CA ARG A 79 9.11 1.43 22.34
C ARG A 79 7.95 2.25 21.79
N ILE A 80 6.96 1.59 21.16
CA ILE A 80 5.73 2.26 20.70
C ILE A 80 5.05 2.97 21.86
N GLU A 81 4.89 2.29 23.00
CA GLU A 81 4.21 2.86 24.16
C GLU A 81 4.99 4.04 24.78
N ALA A 82 6.31 3.88 24.97
CA ALA A 82 7.14 4.92 25.54
C ALA A 82 7.18 6.20 24.68
N GLU A 83 7.40 6.07 23.37
CA GLU A 83 7.46 7.21 22.46
C GLU A 83 6.06 7.80 22.18
N ARG A 84 4.99 7.02 22.34
CA ARG A 84 3.62 7.51 22.26
C ARG A 84 3.27 8.40 23.44
N ILE A 85 3.68 8.02 24.65
CA ILE A 85 3.52 8.86 25.85
C ILE A 85 4.29 10.18 25.68
N GLU A 86 5.51 10.13 25.13
CA GLU A 86 6.31 11.31 24.83
C GLU A 86 5.63 12.20 23.75
N ALA A 87 5.08 11.60 22.70
CA ALA A 87 4.35 12.31 21.66
C ALA A 87 3.03 12.92 22.16
N ASP A 88 2.33 12.28 23.08
CA ASP A 88 1.09 12.80 23.72
C ASP A 88 1.37 13.97 24.67
N THR A 89 2.57 14.03 25.26
CA THR A 89 3.00 15.14 26.13
C THR A 89 3.61 16.30 25.32
N ALA A 90 3.99 16.08 24.07
CA ALA A 90 4.46 17.15 23.18
C ALA A 90 3.31 18.12 22.88
N PRO A 91 3.59 19.44 22.72
CA PRO A 91 2.57 20.40 22.30
C PRO A 91 1.92 19.87 21.01
N ARG A 92 0.61 19.64 21.06
CA ARG A 92 -0.13 19.13 19.88
C ARG A 92 0.14 20.07 18.73
N PRO A 93 0.67 19.56 17.60
CA PRO A 93 0.85 20.40 16.43
C PRO A 93 -0.49 20.99 16.09
N VAL A 94 -0.54 22.30 15.91
CA VAL A 94 -1.73 22.96 15.39
C VAL A 94 -2.02 22.24 14.09
N GLN A 95 -3.11 21.44 14.04
CA GLN A 95 -3.62 20.92 12.80
C GLN A 95 -4.01 22.12 11.98
N THR A 96 -3.10 22.53 11.13
CA THR A 96 -3.34 23.64 10.22
C THR A 96 -4.18 23.08 9.10
N THR A 97 -5.47 22.98 9.37
CA THR A 97 -6.46 22.64 8.34
C THR A 97 -6.69 23.88 7.53
N PHE A 98 -6.26 23.88 6.29
CA PHE A 98 -6.76 24.79 5.30
C PHE A 98 -8.18 24.36 4.95
N GLU A 99 -9.15 24.81 5.71
CA GLU A 99 -10.52 24.76 5.25
C GLU A 99 -10.70 25.85 4.18
N TRP A 100 -10.45 25.49 2.93
CA TRP A 100 -10.98 26.19 1.80
C TRP A 100 -12.40 25.73 1.59
N LEU A 101 -13.30 26.42 2.33
CA LEU A 101 -14.73 26.46 2.07
C LEU A 101 -15.26 25.42 1.08
N LEU A 102 -15.75 24.38 1.61
CA LEU A 102 -17.14 23.97 1.52
C LEU A 102 -17.25 22.84 2.53
N ARG A 103 -17.92 23.06 3.65
CA ARG A 103 -18.61 21.94 4.29
C ARG A 103 -19.44 21.31 3.18
N GLN A 104 -18.87 20.39 2.45
CA GLN A 104 -19.69 19.37 1.85
C GLN A 104 -20.33 18.69 3.04
N ASP A 105 -21.62 18.92 3.14
CA ASP A 105 -22.49 18.13 3.98
C ASP A 105 -22.06 16.70 3.79
N SER A 106 -21.47 16.09 4.81
CA SER A 106 -21.16 14.66 4.85
C SER A 106 -22.50 13.95 4.99
N SER A 107 -23.40 14.23 4.07
CA SER A 107 -24.68 13.56 3.91
C SER A 107 -24.38 12.10 3.63
N GLY A 108 -24.55 11.33 4.65
CA GLY A 108 -24.24 9.94 4.86
C GLY A 108 -23.93 9.17 3.59
N ARG A 109 -22.67 8.69 3.50
CA ARG A 109 -22.31 7.68 2.54
C ARG A 109 -23.35 6.57 2.63
N ARG A 110 -24.15 6.36 1.59
CA ARG A 110 -25.03 5.21 1.52
C ARG A 110 -24.13 3.97 1.53
N ALA A 111 -24.50 2.95 2.33
CA ALA A 111 -23.86 1.66 2.24
C ALA A 111 -23.81 1.23 0.77
N VAL A 112 -22.61 1.10 0.23
CA VAL A 112 -22.42 0.59 -1.12
C VAL A 112 -22.34 -0.92 -0.98
N VAL A 113 -23.50 -1.58 -1.12
CA VAL A 113 -23.50 -3.04 -1.26
C VAL A 113 -23.09 -3.32 -2.71
N PRO A 114 -22.01 -4.08 -2.96
CA PRO A 114 -21.68 -4.46 -4.32
C PRO A 114 -22.87 -5.20 -4.91
N ASP A 115 -23.36 -4.71 -6.05
CA ASP A 115 -24.34 -5.46 -6.86
C ASP A 115 -23.78 -6.87 -7.07
N THR A 116 -24.64 -7.84 -6.84
CA THR A 116 -24.36 -9.28 -6.88
C THR A 116 -23.11 -9.59 -7.67
N VAL A 117 -22.03 -9.94 -6.95
CA VAL A 117 -20.82 -10.47 -7.57
C VAL A 117 -21.29 -11.69 -8.36
N ARG A 118 -21.41 -11.57 -9.68
CA ARG A 118 -21.59 -12.73 -10.53
C ARG A 118 -20.41 -13.62 -10.18
N LEU A 119 -20.69 -14.78 -9.57
CA LEU A 119 -19.67 -15.74 -9.18
C LEU A 119 -18.82 -16.00 -10.42
N ASN A 120 -17.68 -15.34 -10.49
CA ASN A 120 -16.70 -15.59 -11.51
C ASN A 120 -16.16 -17.00 -11.22
N PRO A 121 -16.30 -17.98 -12.11
CA PRO A 121 -15.79 -19.32 -11.88
C PRO A 121 -14.25 -19.34 -11.71
N ALA A 122 -13.56 -18.28 -12.11
CA ALA A 122 -12.12 -18.07 -11.90
C ALA A 122 -11.81 -17.25 -10.63
N LEU A 123 -12.79 -17.02 -9.76
CA LEU A 123 -12.57 -16.28 -8.52
C LEU A 123 -11.65 -17.06 -7.59
N VAL A 124 -10.53 -16.44 -7.25
CA VAL A 124 -9.64 -16.89 -6.18
C VAL A 124 -9.99 -16.08 -4.93
N ALA A 125 -10.63 -16.74 -3.96
CA ALA A 125 -11.11 -16.09 -2.75
C ALA A 125 -9.97 -15.76 -1.78
N ILE A 126 -10.20 -14.76 -0.90
CA ILE A 126 -9.33 -14.50 0.25
C ILE A 126 -9.60 -15.58 1.30
N GLU A 127 -8.55 -16.29 1.70
CA GLU A 127 -8.59 -17.29 2.77
C GLU A 127 -8.60 -16.58 4.13
N GLN A 128 -9.53 -16.95 4.98
CA GLN A 128 -9.70 -16.42 6.34
C GLN A 128 -9.52 -17.54 7.35
N PHE A 129 -8.66 -17.33 8.33
CA PHE A 129 -8.36 -18.31 9.38
C PHE A 129 -9.00 -17.97 10.73
N ALA A 130 -9.45 -16.72 10.92
CA ALA A 130 -10.29 -16.33 12.04
C ALA A 130 -11.77 -16.66 11.78
N PRO A 131 -12.60 -16.87 12.84
CA PRO A 131 -14.04 -17.03 12.66
C PRO A 131 -14.65 -15.89 11.84
N ALA A 132 -15.53 -16.24 10.88
CA ALA A 132 -16.06 -15.30 9.88
C ALA A 132 -16.84 -14.11 10.47
N ASP A 133 -17.34 -14.22 11.68
CA ASP A 133 -18.14 -13.22 12.39
C ASP A 133 -17.34 -12.41 13.44
N SER A 134 -16.08 -12.76 13.68
CA SER A 134 -15.21 -12.10 14.63
C SER A 134 -13.78 -12.02 14.10
N GLY A 135 -13.35 -10.87 13.66
CA GLY A 135 -11.96 -10.71 13.22
C GLY A 135 -11.72 -9.34 12.59
N ARG A 136 -10.43 -8.99 12.48
CA ARG A 136 -10.04 -7.70 11.88
C ARG A 136 -10.46 -7.58 10.42
N LEU A 137 -10.42 -8.69 9.64
CA LEU A 137 -10.85 -8.68 8.25
C LEU A 137 -12.35 -8.43 8.13
N ARG A 138 -13.16 -9.00 9.03
CA ARG A 138 -14.59 -8.68 9.10
C ARG A 138 -14.81 -7.20 9.44
N ALA A 139 -14.07 -6.64 10.40
CA ALA A 139 -14.14 -5.21 10.73
C ALA A 139 -13.75 -4.33 9.53
N PHE A 140 -12.76 -4.75 8.72
CA PHE A 140 -12.43 -4.09 7.47
C PHE A 140 -13.61 -4.10 6.49
N TYR A 141 -14.27 -5.24 6.26
CA TYR A 141 -15.43 -5.31 5.37
C TYR A 141 -16.59 -4.46 5.88
N ASP A 142 -16.87 -4.49 7.19
CA ASP A 142 -17.90 -3.63 7.78
C ASP A 142 -17.55 -2.14 7.60
N THR A 143 -16.27 -1.77 7.75
CA THR A 143 -15.80 -0.41 7.48
C THR A 143 -15.94 -0.06 6.00
N LEU A 144 -15.57 -0.97 5.11
CA LEU A 144 -15.66 -0.78 3.66
C LEU A 144 -17.11 -0.54 3.21
N LEU A 145 -18.06 -1.27 3.80
CA LEU A 145 -19.49 -1.20 3.46
C LEU A 145 -20.21 -0.03 4.12
N TYR A 146 -19.90 0.30 5.38
CA TYR A 146 -20.77 1.12 6.23
C TYR A 146 -20.10 2.36 6.83
N ALA A 147 -18.76 2.51 6.75
CA ALA A 147 -18.09 3.63 7.37
C ALA A 147 -18.46 4.97 6.71
N ARG A 148 -18.54 6.02 7.56
CA ARG A 148 -18.74 7.40 7.13
C ARG A 148 -17.44 8.21 7.08
N ARG A 149 -16.30 7.52 7.13
CA ARG A 149 -14.95 8.07 7.05
C ARG A 149 -14.19 7.43 5.90
N PRO A 150 -13.09 8.00 5.43
CA PRO A 150 -12.24 7.31 4.47
C PRO A 150 -11.79 5.93 4.96
N VAL A 151 -11.83 4.93 4.09
CA VAL A 151 -11.34 3.57 4.31
C VAL A 151 -9.94 3.49 3.74
N ARG A 152 -8.96 3.14 4.59
CA ARG A 152 -7.55 3.22 4.22
C ARG A 152 -6.89 1.87 4.12
N ILE A 153 -6.20 1.66 3.01
CA ILE A 153 -5.47 0.44 2.70
C ILE A 153 -4.00 0.82 2.47
N ALA A 154 -3.11 0.25 3.26
CA ALA A 154 -1.67 0.33 3.01
C ALA A 154 -1.21 -0.93 2.27
N VAL A 155 -0.46 -0.77 1.18
CA VAL A 155 0.13 -1.88 0.45
C VAL A 155 1.65 -1.79 0.58
N LEU A 156 2.24 -2.73 1.31
CA LEU A 156 3.66 -2.85 1.56
C LEU A 156 4.22 -3.99 0.72
N GLY A 157 5.29 -3.73 -0.02
CA GLY A 157 5.85 -4.79 -0.87
C GLY A 157 7.17 -4.41 -1.53
N ASP A 158 7.60 -5.26 -2.43
CA ASP A 158 8.84 -5.14 -3.19
C ASP A 158 8.64 -4.50 -4.59
N SER A 159 9.46 -4.89 -5.56
CA SER A 159 9.37 -4.39 -6.94
C SER A 159 8.09 -4.80 -7.66
N PHE A 160 7.38 -5.81 -7.20
CA PHE A 160 6.12 -6.27 -7.80
C PHE A 160 5.01 -5.21 -7.74
N ILE A 161 5.03 -4.33 -6.73
CA ILE A 161 4.06 -3.25 -6.58
C ILE A 161 4.66 -1.87 -6.85
N GLU A 162 5.96 -1.78 -7.18
CA GLU A 162 6.66 -0.52 -7.37
C GLU A 162 6.00 0.37 -8.42
N GLY A 163 6.09 1.69 -8.22
CA GLY A 163 5.57 2.67 -9.18
C GLY A 163 4.07 2.59 -9.44
N ASP A 164 3.31 1.98 -8.55
CA ASP A 164 1.87 1.72 -8.71
C ASP A 164 1.51 0.66 -9.77
N ILE A 165 2.43 -0.23 -10.14
CA ILE A 165 2.18 -1.29 -11.14
C ILE A 165 0.90 -2.07 -10.80
N LEU A 166 0.72 -2.48 -9.54
CA LEU A 166 -0.48 -3.14 -9.03
C LEU A 166 -1.50 -2.14 -8.46
N THR A 167 -1.02 -1.22 -7.63
CA THR A 167 -1.87 -0.38 -6.78
C THR A 167 -2.65 0.68 -7.54
N ALA A 168 -2.22 1.06 -8.76
CA ALA A 168 -2.98 1.99 -9.60
C ALA A 168 -4.38 1.47 -9.93
N ASP A 169 -4.46 0.24 -10.39
CA ASP A 169 -5.73 -0.38 -10.78
C ASP A 169 -6.50 -0.94 -9.57
N LEU A 170 -5.82 -1.39 -8.51
CA LEU A 170 -6.44 -1.74 -7.23
C LEU A 170 -7.19 -0.52 -6.65
N ARG A 171 -6.52 0.62 -6.59
CA ARG A 171 -7.08 1.90 -6.13
C ARG A 171 -8.27 2.34 -6.98
N GLU A 172 -8.09 2.40 -8.30
CA GLU A 172 -9.12 2.81 -9.25
C GLU A 172 -10.39 1.98 -9.11
N LYS A 173 -10.27 0.66 -9.07
CA LYS A 173 -11.41 -0.26 -8.97
C LYS A 173 -12.13 -0.16 -7.63
N LEU A 174 -11.39 -0.09 -6.52
CA LEU A 174 -12.00 0.09 -5.21
C LEU A 174 -12.68 1.45 -5.09
N GLN A 175 -12.08 2.52 -5.63
CA GLN A 175 -12.68 3.84 -5.65
C GLN A 175 -13.93 3.91 -6.55
N GLN A 176 -13.97 3.15 -7.64
CA GLN A 176 -15.16 3.02 -8.48
C GLN A 176 -16.29 2.31 -7.72
N ALA A 177 -15.98 1.24 -7.00
CA ALA A 177 -16.96 0.42 -6.29
C ALA A 177 -17.47 1.09 -5.01
N TYR A 178 -16.58 1.69 -4.22
CA TYR A 178 -16.87 2.17 -2.86
C TYR A 178 -16.74 3.69 -2.69
N GLY A 179 -16.53 4.44 -3.77
CA GLY A 179 -16.23 5.86 -3.73
C GLY A 179 -14.78 6.14 -3.33
N GLY A 180 -14.38 7.38 -3.47
CA GLY A 180 -13.02 7.83 -3.23
C GLY A 180 -12.39 8.44 -4.47
N GLY A 181 -11.17 8.95 -4.31
CA GLY A 181 -10.37 9.57 -5.35
C GLY A 181 -8.97 9.88 -4.86
N GLY A 182 -8.13 10.39 -5.76
CA GLY A 182 -6.75 10.75 -5.48
C GLY A 182 -5.78 9.58 -5.59
N ALA A 183 -4.48 9.90 -5.63
CA ALA A 183 -3.40 8.97 -5.94
C ALA A 183 -2.84 8.22 -4.71
N GLY A 184 -3.38 8.45 -3.51
CA GLY A 184 -2.82 7.95 -2.26
C GLY A 184 -1.45 8.58 -1.94
N PHE A 185 -0.61 7.85 -1.20
CA PHE A 185 0.70 8.33 -0.75
C PHE A 185 1.66 8.55 -1.92
N ALA A 186 2.34 9.70 -1.92
CA ALA A 186 3.45 10.05 -2.79
C ALA A 186 4.64 10.56 -1.94
N PRO A 187 5.86 10.01 -2.09
CA PRO A 187 7.00 10.40 -1.28
C PRO A 187 7.40 11.86 -1.53
N MET A 188 8.07 12.48 -0.53
CA MET A 188 8.59 13.83 -0.61
C MET A 188 9.63 13.95 -1.73
N ALA A 189 10.57 13.02 -1.77
CA ALA A 189 11.54 12.87 -2.84
C ALA A 189 11.97 11.40 -2.93
N SER A 190 12.06 10.88 -4.15
CA SER A 190 12.57 9.56 -4.42
C SER A 190 12.91 9.46 -5.90
N PRO A 191 14.01 8.80 -6.28
CA PRO A 191 14.31 8.54 -7.70
C PRO A 191 13.26 7.68 -8.40
N LEU A 192 12.44 6.93 -7.63
CA LEU A 192 11.39 6.06 -8.17
C LEU A 192 10.13 6.83 -8.61
N THR A 193 10.00 8.09 -8.22
CA THR A 193 8.83 8.91 -8.57
C THR A 193 8.71 9.18 -10.08
N VAL A 194 9.81 9.12 -10.82
CA VAL A 194 9.82 9.31 -12.29
C VAL A 194 9.11 8.18 -13.05
N PHE A 195 9.02 6.98 -12.47
CA PHE A 195 8.35 5.83 -13.08
C PHE A 195 6.87 5.74 -12.74
N ARG A 196 6.42 6.50 -11.75
CA ARG A 196 5.04 6.47 -11.29
C ARG A 196 4.13 7.25 -12.24
N ARG A 197 3.07 6.61 -12.74
CA ARG A 197 2.14 7.19 -13.71
C ARG A 197 0.96 7.91 -13.08
N THR A 198 0.63 7.59 -11.84
CA THR A 198 -0.58 8.08 -11.15
C THR A 198 -0.44 9.49 -10.59
N ILE A 199 0.79 9.93 -10.34
CA ILE A 199 1.09 11.26 -9.83
C ILE A 199 2.48 11.68 -10.33
N LYS A 200 2.59 12.90 -10.79
CA LYS A 200 3.86 13.52 -11.17
C LYS A 200 4.46 14.20 -9.96
N THR A 201 5.71 13.89 -9.63
CA THR A 201 6.43 14.48 -8.50
C THR A 201 7.65 15.23 -9.00
N GLN A 202 7.80 16.49 -8.59
CA GLN A 202 8.96 17.32 -8.86
C GLN A 202 9.52 17.81 -7.53
N SER A 203 10.72 17.36 -7.17
CA SER A 203 11.38 17.72 -5.91
C SER A 203 12.73 18.43 -6.16
N LYS A 204 13.04 19.40 -5.30
CA LYS A 204 14.27 20.18 -5.33
C LYS A 204 14.74 20.44 -3.90
N GLY A 205 16.05 20.39 -3.68
CA GLY A 205 16.67 20.72 -2.39
C GLY A 205 16.48 19.67 -1.28
N TRP A 206 16.01 18.49 -1.60
CA TRP A 206 15.87 17.34 -0.71
C TRP A 206 17.02 16.38 -0.90
N THR A 207 17.56 15.87 0.20
CA THR A 207 18.43 14.68 0.21
C THR A 207 17.60 13.51 0.70
N ALA A 208 17.34 12.52 -0.17
CA ALA A 208 16.51 11.37 0.13
C ALA A 208 17.38 10.14 0.44
N TYR A 209 17.04 9.43 1.51
CA TYR A 209 17.72 8.21 1.93
C TYR A 209 16.74 7.03 1.90
N ASN A 210 17.18 5.93 1.29
CA ASN A 210 16.44 4.68 1.22
C ASN A 210 16.78 3.75 2.37
N ILE A 211 15.81 3.07 2.93
CA ILE A 211 15.97 2.14 4.05
C ILE A 211 16.93 0.98 3.73
N MET A 212 16.95 0.48 2.49
CA MET A 212 17.88 -0.57 2.05
C MET A 212 19.34 -0.09 2.10
N GLN A 213 19.54 1.22 2.08
CA GLN A 213 20.84 1.88 2.19
C GLN A 213 20.92 2.72 3.47
N ARG A 214 20.20 2.35 4.54
CA ARG A 214 20.07 3.15 5.78
C ARG A 214 21.40 3.58 6.40
N LYS A 215 22.46 2.79 6.19
CA LYS A 215 23.81 3.13 6.69
C LYS A 215 24.39 4.39 6.04
N ALA A 216 23.91 4.78 4.86
CA ALA A 216 24.31 6.03 4.18
C ALA A 216 23.58 7.26 4.77
N ALA A 217 22.46 7.08 5.46
CA ALA A 217 21.77 8.17 6.12
C ALA A 217 22.55 8.67 7.34
N PRO A 218 22.51 9.97 7.65
CA PRO A 218 23.01 10.52 8.91
C PRO A 218 22.41 9.82 10.12
N GLN A 219 23.17 9.73 11.22
CA GLN A 219 22.75 8.95 12.39
C GLN A 219 21.42 9.43 12.99
N ASN A 220 21.18 10.73 13.00
CA ASN A 220 19.93 11.33 13.47
C ASN A 220 18.72 10.99 12.59
N LEU A 221 18.89 10.58 11.34
CA LEU A 221 17.80 10.18 10.44
C LEU A 221 17.54 8.67 10.45
N ARG A 222 18.55 7.85 10.80
CA ARG A 222 18.43 6.37 10.77
C ARG A 222 17.32 5.84 11.66
N GLY A 223 17.02 6.53 12.75
CA GLY A 223 15.97 6.18 13.70
C GLY A 223 14.57 6.63 13.30
N HIS A 224 14.37 7.22 12.12
CA HIS A 224 13.09 7.84 11.74
C HIS A 224 12.48 7.27 10.45
N PHE A 225 13.00 6.14 9.93
CA PHE A 225 12.37 5.50 8.80
C PHE A 225 10.96 5.03 9.15
N PHE A 226 10.04 5.27 8.25
CA PHE A 226 8.66 4.86 8.23
C PHE A 226 8.47 3.75 7.18
N VAL A 227 7.34 3.04 7.15
CA VAL A 227 7.09 1.92 6.20
C VAL A 227 7.19 2.32 4.72
N SER A 228 7.19 3.60 4.39
CA SER A 228 7.48 4.06 3.02
C SER A 228 8.91 3.76 2.57
N GLY A 229 9.81 3.47 3.51
CA GLY A 229 11.22 3.20 3.26
C GLY A 229 12.07 4.42 2.89
N TRP A 230 11.51 5.64 3.02
CA TRP A 230 12.20 6.87 2.67
C TRP A 230 12.16 7.89 3.81
N VAL A 231 13.28 8.57 4.03
CA VAL A 231 13.41 9.80 4.83
C VAL A 231 14.08 10.86 3.97
N CYS A 232 13.55 12.08 3.99
CA CYS A 232 14.04 13.18 3.17
C CYS A 232 14.42 14.36 4.05
N GLN A 233 15.68 14.82 3.95
CA GLN A 233 16.21 15.98 4.65
C GLN A 233 16.20 17.20 3.73
N PRO A 234 15.60 18.33 4.12
CA PRO A 234 15.58 19.53 3.30
C PRO A 234 16.85 20.37 3.47
N SER A 235 17.27 21.06 2.42
CA SER A 235 18.00 22.32 2.52
C SER A 235 17.00 23.47 2.60
N GLU A 236 17.46 24.65 2.97
CA GLU A 236 16.62 25.85 2.98
C GLU A 236 16.03 26.11 1.59
N GLY A 237 14.73 26.34 1.52
CA GLY A 237 13.99 26.49 0.28
C GLY A 237 13.70 25.16 -0.46
N ALA A 238 13.98 24.00 0.16
CA ALA A 238 13.60 22.70 -0.41
C ALA A 238 12.11 22.63 -0.69
N SER A 239 11.75 22.09 -1.83
CA SER A 239 10.35 22.02 -2.26
C SER A 239 10.02 20.74 -2.99
N THR A 240 8.77 20.31 -2.87
CA THR A 240 8.18 19.24 -3.67
C THR A 240 6.83 19.67 -4.20
N ARG A 241 6.61 19.47 -5.49
CA ARG A 241 5.33 19.68 -6.15
C ARG A 241 4.82 18.34 -6.66
N TRP A 242 3.62 17.99 -6.24
CA TRP A 242 2.87 16.85 -6.74
C TRP A 242 1.74 17.35 -7.63
N GLU A 243 1.48 16.62 -8.72
CA GLU A 243 0.44 16.93 -9.69
C GLU A 243 -0.25 15.65 -10.13
N ASN A 244 -1.58 15.63 -10.09
CA ASN A 244 -2.38 14.54 -10.61
C ASN A 244 -2.16 14.36 -12.11
N THR A 245 -2.37 13.15 -12.60
CA THR A 245 -2.23 12.80 -14.02
C THR A 245 -3.54 12.20 -14.53
N ASP A 246 -3.74 12.23 -15.84
CA ASP A 246 -4.92 11.64 -16.49
C ASP A 246 -4.79 10.09 -16.64
N TYR A 247 -3.89 9.47 -15.89
CA TYR A 247 -3.62 8.03 -16.01
C TYR A 247 -4.81 7.16 -15.61
N ARG A 248 -5.61 7.60 -14.63
CA ARG A 248 -6.84 6.95 -14.15
C ARG A 248 -7.90 8.00 -13.83
N GLN A 249 -9.16 7.65 -14.07
CA GLN A 249 -10.29 8.59 -13.97
C GLN A 249 -10.47 9.17 -12.55
N ARG A 250 -10.25 8.37 -11.51
CA ARG A 250 -10.47 8.77 -10.11
C ARG A 250 -9.35 9.62 -9.52
N LEU A 251 -8.23 9.77 -10.20
CA LEU A 251 -7.13 10.60 -9.71
C LEU A 251 -7.53 12.09 -9.58
N ASP A 252 -8.33 12.57 -10.51
CA ASP A 252 -8.79 13.97 -10.52
C ASP A 252 -9.89 14.27 -9.49
N SER A 253 -10.45 13.26 -8.82
CA SER A 253 -11.46 13.43 -7.77
C SER A 253 -10.86 13.71 -6.39
N CYS A 254 -9.62 14.21 -6.33
CA CYS A 254 -8.91 14.52 -5.09
C CYS A 254 -9.49 15.80 -4.46
N THR A 255 -9.93 15.70 -3.20
CA THR A 255 -10.49 16.82 -2.42
C THR A 255 -9.71 17.13 -1.15
N ALA A 256 -8.78 16.25 -0.76
CA ALA A 256 -7.91 16.45 0.38
C ALA A 256 -6.48 16.00 0.07
N ALA A 257 -5.51 16.70 0.61
CA ALA A 257 -4.11 16.33 0.58
C ALA A 257 -3.51 16.51 1.98
N ARG A 258 -2.74 15.52 2.45
CA ARG A 258 -2.11 15.52 3.77
C ARG A 258 -0.61 15.31 3.63
N VAL A 259 0.18 16.26 4.08
CA VAL A 259 1.66 16.22 4.04
C VAL A 259 2.17 15.79 5.41
N PHE A 260 2.99 14.72 5.45
CA PHE A 260 3.58 14.17 6.67
C PHE A 260 5.05 14.55 6.80
N PHE A 261 5.44 15.02 7.98
CA PHE A 261 6.82 15.41 8.29
C PHE A 261 7.07 15.40 9.80
N ILE A 262 8.35 15.51 10.20
CA ILE A 262 8.79 15.82 11.55
C ILE A 262 9.57 17.15 11.49
N SER A 263 9.28 18.06 12.42
CA SER A 263 10.00 19.33 12.60
C SER A 263 10.37 19.45 14.08
N PRO A 264 11.55 18.98 14.51
CA PRO A 264 11.91 18.98 15.93
C PRO A 264 12.13 20.39 16.48
N GLY A 265 12.56 21.35 15.67
CA GLY A 265 12.63 22.77 15.95
C GLY A 265 11.54 23.56 15.21
N ASP A 266 11.40 24.83 15.56
CA ASP A 266 10.49 25.75 14.88
C ASP A 266 10.87 25.88 13.41
N SER A 267 9.87 25.81 12.53
CA SER A 267 10.09 25.91 11.10
C SER A 267 9.03 26.74 10.41
N ARG A 268 9.35 27.21 9.22
CA ARG A 268 8.42 27.95 8.36
C ARG A 268 8.24 27.17 7.07
N ILE A 269 7.01 26.76 6.82
CA ILE A 269 6.63 25.99 5.63
C ILE A 269 5.66 26.78 4.77
N GLU A 270 5.64 26.48 3.50
CA GLU A 270 4.75 27.09 2.52
C GLU A 270 4.02 26.02 1.73
N LEU A 271 2.73 26.21 1.54
CA LEU A 271 1.89 25.40 0.68
C LEU A 271 1.38 26.24 -0.50
N THR A 272 1.43 25.66 -1.69
CA THR A 272 0.81 26.24 -2.88
C THR A 272 -0.15 25.23 -3.47
N LEU A 273 -1.45 25.58 -3.48
CA LEU A 273 -2.54 24.76 -4.00
C LEU A 273 -2.86 25.19 -5.43
N ASN A 274 -2.95 24.22 -6.34
CA ASN A 274 -3.34 24.43 -7.75
C ASN A 274 -2.55 25.57 -8.43
N ASP A 275 -1.25 25.67 -8.09
CA ASP A 275 -0.29 26.65 -8.62
C ASP A 275 -0.67 28.13 -8.42
N SER A 276 -1.75 28.42 -7.72
CA SER A 276 -2.27 29.79 -7.58
C SER A 276 -2.37 30.23 -6.13
N LEU A 277 -2.74 29.35 -5.22
CA LEU A 277 -3.11 29.69 -3.89
C LEU A 277 -2.00 29.34 -2.91
N ARG A 278 -1.30 30.36 -2.46
CA ARG A 278 -0.11 30.25 -1.64
C ARG A 278 -0.37 30.70 -0.21
N ARG A 279 0.10 29.90 0.75
CA ARG A 279 0.06 30.25 2.17
C ARG A 279 1.29 29.74 2.91
N GLU A 280 1.83 30.57 3.79
CA GLU A 280 2.94 30.27 4.67
C GLU A 280 2.45 29.99 6.10
N PHE A 281 3.12 29.11 6.82
CA PHE A 281 2.82 28.71 8.19
C PHE A 281 4.08 28.66 9.03
N GLU A 282 3.94 29.11 10.25
CA GLU A 282 4.90 28.85 11.32
C GLU A 282 4.49 27.54 12.00
N VAL A 283 5.45 26.64 12.15
CA VAL A 283 5.29 25.34 12.77
C VAL A 283 6.15 25.32 14.02
N GLU A 284 5.52 25.23 15.18
CA GLU A 284 6.22 25.07 16.45
C GLU A 284 6.96 23.72 16.50
N GLY A 285 8.19 23.69 17.02
CA GLY A 285 9.02 22.49 17.06
C GLY A 285 8.45 21.36 17.91
N ALA A 286 8.46 20.14 17.39
CA ALA A 286 8.23 18.91 18.16
C ALA A 286 8.81 17.69 17.45
N ALA A 287 9.37 16.76 18.20
CA ALA A 287 9.98 15.53 17.69
C ALA A 287 8.92 14.43 17.38
N ALA A 288 7.72 14.82 16.93
CA ALA A 288 6.63 13.92 16.59
C ALA A 288 6.25 14.06 15.12
N VAL A 289 5.64 13.00 14.56
CA VAL A 289 5.07 13.05 13.21
C VAL A 289 3.92 14.04 13.19
N ARG A 290 3.94 14.92 12.22
CA ARG A 290 2.93 15.94 11.99
C ARG A 290 2.30 15.79 10.63
N GLN A 291 1.09 16.30 10.50
CA GLN A 291 0.47 16.49 9.19
C GLN A 291 -0.04 17.92 9.03
N VAL A 292 0.05 18.40 7.79
CA VAL A 292 -0.70 19.55 7.32
C VAL A 292 -1.73 19.06 6.33
N THR A 293 -2.99 19.37 6.58
CA THR A 293 -4.10 18.96 5.71
C THR A 293 -4.58 20.14 4.89
N VAL A 294 -4.72 19.92 3.58
CA VAL A 294 -5.32 20.85 2.64
C VAL A 294 -6.60 20.24 2.10
N THR A 295 -7.71 20.96 2.18
CA THR A 295 -8.98 20.53 1.58
C THR A 295 -9.44 21.57 0.56
N ALA A 296 -9.94 21.11 -0.57
CA ALA A 296 -10.50 21.95 -1.62
C ALA A 296 -11.51 21.14 -2.45
N PRO A 297 -12.46 21.79 -3.15
CA PRO A 297 -13.37 21.07 -4.03
C PRO A 297 -12.65 20.24 -5.09
N HIS A 298 -11.45 20.65 -5.47
CA HIS A 298 -10.61 19.96 -6.44
C HIS A 298 -9.14 20.30 -6.22
N ILE A 299 -8.33 19.28 -5.95
CA ILE A 299 -6.88 19.40 -5.79
C ILE A 299 -6.21 18.73 -6.98
N ARG A 300 -5.69 19.57 -7.88
CA ARG A 300 -4.96 19.14 -9.06
C ARG A 300 -3.46 19.07 -8.81
N SER A 301 -2.95 20.04 -8.08
CA SER A 301 -1.56 20.08 -7.66
C SER A 301 -1.40 20.64 -6.26
N LEU A 302 -0.36 20.19 -5.55
CA LEU A 302 0.07 20.74 -4.28
C LEU A 302 1.59 20.87 -4.29
N ALA A 303 2.09 22.05 -3.93
CA ALA A 303 3.50 22.21 -3.63
C ALA A 303 3.71 22.46 -2.14
N PHE A 304 4.73 21.80 -1.58
CA PHE A 304 5.19 21.96 -0.21
C PHE A 304 6.62 22.48 -0.24
N LYS A 305 6.92 23.50 0.56
CA LYS A 305 8.25 24.12 0.64
C LYS A 305 8.63 24.37 2.08
N VAL A 306 9.91 24.15 2.43
CA VAL A 306 10.50 24.49 3.73
C VAL A 306 11.31 25.75 3.55
N ASN A 307 10.82 26.87 4.10
CA ASN A 307 11.47 28.18 3.97
C ASN A 307 12.60 28.38 4.98
N SER A 308 12.42 27.85 6.22
CA SER A 308 13.44 27.88 7.29
C SER A 308 13.18 26.81 8.34
N GLY A 309 14.14 26.59 9.27
CA GLY A 309 14.02 25.57 10.32
C GLY A 309 14.26 24.15 9.80
N THR A 310 15.30 23.98 8.97
CA THR A 310 15.62 22.71 8.32
C THR A 310 16.43 21.74 9.18
N GLU A 311 16.95 22.18 10.33
CA GLU A 311 17.74 21.33 11.22
C GLU A 311 16.90 20.21 11.83
N GLY A 312 17.28 18.98 11.57
CA GLY A 312 16.53 17.79 12.03
C GLY A 312 15.16 17.58 11.36
N PHE A 313 14.78 18.45 10.42
CA PHE A 313 13.53 18.30 9.69
C PHE A 313 13.53 17.05 8.81
N ILE A 314 12.44 16.29 8.81
CA ILE A 314 12.27 15.07 8.02
C ILE A 314 10.96 15.18 7.24
N GLY A 315 11.06 15.14 5.90
CA GLY A 315 9.90 15.02 5.02
C GLY A 315 9.63 13.55 4.66
N TYR A 316 8.38 13.12 4.77
CA TYR A 316 7.96 11.78 4.34
C TYR A 316 7.28 11.79 2.99
N GLY A 317 6.24 12.59 2.83
CA GLY A 317 5.44 12.66 1.60
C GLY A 317 4.06 13.23 1.83
N ALA A 318 3.21 13.08 0.85
CA ALA A 318 1.81 13.51 0.92
C ALA A 318 0.85 12.39 0.49
N VAL A 319 -0.34 12.36 1.10
CA VAL A 319 -1.45 11.49 0.69
C VAL A 319 -2.48 12.35 -0.02
N PHE A 320 -2.86 11.94 -1.22
CA PHE A 320 -3.90 12.58 -2.04
C PHE A 320 -5.15 11.72 -2.04
N GLU A 321 -6.28 12.27 -1.59
CA GLU A 321 -7.47 11.50 -1.27
C GLU A 321 -8.78 12.27 -1.51
N ALA A 322 -9.88 11.52 -1.54
CA ALA A 322 -11.24 12.01 -1.38
C ALA A 322 -12.02 11.05 -0.47
N ASP A 323 -13.22 11.47 -0.05
CA ASP A 323 -14.10 10.62 0.76
C ASP A 323 -14.36 9.28 0.05
N GLY A 324 -13.99 8.20 0.69
CA GLY A 324 -14.10 6.85 0.14
C GLY A 324 -12.87 6.02 0.40
N VAL A 325 -12.47 5.19 -0.57
CA VAL A 325 -11.31 4.32 -0.42
C VAL A 325 -10.03 5.07 -0.79
N VAL A 326 -9.03 4.95 0.08
CA VAL A 326 -7.66 5.44 -0.11
C VAL A 326 -6.73 4.23 -0.12
N VAL A 327 -5.88 4.12 -1.13
CA VAL A 327 -4.87 3.06 -1.23
C VAL A 327 -3.50 3.69 -1.33
N ASP A 328 -2.67 3.45 -0.32
CA ASP A 328 -1.30 3.95 -0.23
C ASP A 328 -0.32 2.86 -0.65
N ASN A 329 0.65 3.21 -1.48
CA ASN A 329 1.71 2.31 -1.94
C ASN A 329 3.01 2.60 -1.19
N TYR A 330 3.51 1.59 -0.48
CA TYR A 330 4.74 1.61 0.28
C TYR A 330 5.71 0.55 -0.24
N SER A 331 6.10 0.68 -1.51
CA SER A 331 7.02 -0.25 -2.15
C SER A 331 8.48 0.10 -1.87
N VAL A 332 9.26 -0.93 -1.56
CA VAL A 332 10.72 -0.84 -1.43
C VAL A 332 11.34 -1.96 -2.25
N ARG A 333 12.00 -1.60 -3.36
CA ARG A 333 12.62 -2.54 -4.29
C ARG A 333 13.65 -3.45 -3.60
N SER A 334 13.78 -4.68 -4.07
CA SER A 334 14.73 -5.69 -3.56
C SER A 334 14.58 -6.00 -2.07
N ASN A 335 13.38 -5.78 -1.52
CA ASN A 335 13.04 -6.04 -0.13
C ASN A 335 12.33 -7.39 0.00
N ASN A 336 12.77 -8.19 0.95
CA ASN A 336 12.14 -9.46 1.31
C ASN A 336 11.16 -9.34 2.49
N GLY A 337 10.87 -8.11 2.91
CA GLY A 337 10.08 -7.79 4.11
C GLY A 337 10.94 -7.43 5.34
N GLN A 338 12.21 -7.83 5.39
CA GLN A 338 13.10 -7.58 6.51
C GLN A 338 13.31 -6.07 6.80
N ALA A 339 13.32 -5.24 5.76
CA ALA A 339 13.47 -3.80 5.93
C ALA A 339 12.37 -3.17 6.80
N MET A 340 11.22 -3.83 6.97
CA MET A 340 10.17 -3.39 7.89
C MET A 340 10.68 -3.27 9.33
N PHE A 341 11.54 -4.18 9.79
CA PHE A 341 12.11 -4.17 11.14
C PHE A 341 13.16 -3.07 11.36
N TRP A 342 13.62 -2.43 10.28
CA TRP A 342 14.52 -1.29 10.34
C TRP A 342 13.77 0.04 10.39
N THR A 343 12.46 0.03 10.23
CA THR A 343 11.62 1.22 10.42
C THR A 343 11.48 1.53 11.92
N ASN A 344 11.09 2.74 12.23
CA ASN A 344 10.76 3.11 13.60
C ASN A 344 9.29 2.74 13.89
N PRO A 345 9.02 1.80 14.81
CA PRO A 345 7.65 1.39 15.12
C PRO A 345 6.80 2.52 15.70
N SER A 346 7.40 3.44 16.44
CA SER A 346 6.68 4.60 16.97
C SER A 346 6.29 5.58 15.85
N VAL A 347 7.17 5.84 14.89
CA VAL A 347 6.83 6.65 13.71
C VAL A 347 5.70 6.00 12.92
N ASN A 348 5.74 4.67 12.73
CA ASN A 348 4.66 3.94 12.08
C ASN A 348 3.33 4.07 12.85
N ALA A 349 3.35 3.94 14.17
CA ALA A 349 2.17 4.10 15.01
C ALA A 349 1.63 5.53 14.96
N GLN A 350 2.48 6.55 15.04
CA GLN A 350 2.07 7.96 14.93
C GLN A 350 1.45 8.26 13.55
N VAL A 351 2.03 7.73 12.45
CA VAL A 351 1.43 7.87 11.13
C VAL A 351 0.07 7.17 11.09
N ASN A 352 -0.06 5.98 11.72
CA ASN A 352 -1.35 5.29 11.80
C ASN A 352 -2.37 6.06 12.64
N ASP A 353 -1.99 6.69 13.73
CA ASP A 353 -2.88 7.54 14.54
C ASP A 353 -3.44 8.72 13.73
N LEU A 354 -2.64 9.24 12.78
CA LEU A 354 -3.05 10.30 11.85
C LEU A 354 -3.84 9.77 10.64
N ALA A 355 -3.44 8.62 10.09
CA ALA A 355 -4.04 8.05 8.89
C ALA A 355 -5.26 7.15 9.19
N GLY A 356 -5.12 6.20 10.12
CA GLY A 356 -6.17 5.25 10.48
C GLY A 356 -6.34 4.16 9.43
N TYR A 357 -5.36 3.24 9.30
CA TYR A 357 -5.45 2.14 8.34
C TYR A 357 -6.42 1.06 8.81
N ASP A 358 -7.23 0.57 7.87
CA ASP A 358 -8.21 -0.50 8.06
C ASP A 358 -7.71 -1.85 7.54
N LEU A 359 -6.83 -1.80 6.53
CA LEU A 359 -6.20 -2.98 5.94
C LEU A 359 -4.74 -2.68 5.61
N VAL A 360 -3.85 -3.60 5.98
CA VAL A 360 -2.45 -3.62 5.54
C VAL A 360 -2.23 -4.87 4.71
N ILE A 361 -1.81 -4.69 3.47
CA ILE A 361 -1.49 -5.76 2.52
C ILE A 361 0.03 -5.93 2.50
N LEU A 362 0.51 -7.16 2.68
CA LEU A 362 1.94 -7.53 2.63
C LEU A 362 2.21 -8.36 1.38
N GLN A 363 3.06 -7.84 0.48
CA GLN A 363 3.46 -8.52 -0.75
C GLN A 363 4.97 -8.71 -0.77
N TYR A 364 5.46 -9.88 -0.37
CA TYR A 364 6.86 -10.25 -0.31
C TYR A 364 7.06 -11.71 -0.65
N GLY A 365 8.32 -12.13 -0.88
CA GLY A 365 8.70 -13.52 -1.06
C GLY A 365 9.42 -13.81 -2.37
N LEU A 366 9.19 -13.00 -3.42
CA LEU A 366 9.83 -13.19 -4.74
C LEU A 366 11.35 -13.15 -4.65
N ASN A 367 11.90 -12.29 -3.78
CA ASN A 367 13.34 -12.12 -3.61
C ASN A 367 14.02 -13.22 -2.77
N ILE A 368 13.24 -14.20 -2.28
CA ILE A 368 13.73 -15.32 -1.46
C ILE A 368 13.73 -16.63 -2.24
N MET A 369 12.82 -16.76 -3.21
CA MET A 369 12.66 -18.01 -3.93
C MET A 369 13.88 -18.34 -4.80
N GLN A 370 14.33 -19.58 -4.71
CA GLN A 370 15.40 -20.14 -5.52
C GLN A 370 14.96 -21.51 -6.05
N THR A 371 15.33 -21.82 -7.28
CA THR A 371 15.09 -23.15 -7.89
C THR A 371 15.74 -24.23 -7.04
N GLY A 372 15.01 -25.33 -6.77
CA GLY A 372 15.48 -26.43 -5.95
C GLY A 372 15.41 -26.20 -4.43
N VAL A 373 15.00 -25.02 -3.98
CA VAL A 373 14.79 -24.73 -2.56
C VAL A 373 13.32 -24.95 -2.22
N HIS A 374 13.06 -25.88 -1.30
CA HIS A 374 11.70 -26.30 -0.93
C HIS A 374 11.39 -26.07 0.56
N ASN A 375 12.37 -25.66 1.36
CA ASN A 375 12.19 -25.38 2.78
C ASN A 375 12.33 -23.88 3.07
N TYR A 376 11.22 -23.25 3.45
CA TYR A 376 11.11 -21.84 3.79
C TYR A 376 10.71 -21.60 5.25
N THR A 377 11.02 -22.52 6.16
CA THR A 377 10.63 -22.43 7.58
C THR A 377 11.09 -21.13 8.23
N ASN A 378 12.34 -20.71 7.99
CA ASN A 378 12.85 -19.46 8.56
C ASN A 378 12.14 -18.25 7.96
N TYR A 379 11.84 -18.28 6.67
CA TYR A 379 11.09 -17.21 6.03
C TYR A 379 9.63 -17.15 6.52
N ALA A 380 8.98 -18.29 6.77
CA ALA A 380 7.65 -18.31 7.38
C ALA A 380 7.65 -17.62 8.75
N ARG A 381 8.64 -17.94 9.60
CA ARG A 381 8.82 -17.25 10.90
C ARG A 381 9.04 -15.73 10.74
N GLN A 382 9.74 -15.32 9.69
CA GLN A 382 9.89 -13.89 9.38
C GLN A 382 8.55 -13.26 9.02
N ILE A 383 7.74 -13.92 8.19
CA ILE A 383 6.39 -13.44 7.84
C ILE A 383 5.52 -13.32 9.08
N GLU A 384 5.55 -14.31 9.97
CA GLU A 384 4.85 -14.26 11.26
C GLU A 384 5.26 -13.00 12.06
N LYS A 385 6.57 -12.74 12.17
CA LYS A 385 7.07 -11.54 12.84
C LYS A 385 6.64 -10.25 12.13
N MET A 386 6.63 -10.22 10.79
CA MET A 386 6.14 -9.07 10.03
C MET A 386 4.66 -8.79 10.32
N VAL A 387 3.83 -9.83 10.34
CA VAL A 387 2.40 -9.69 10.67
C VAL A 387 2.23 -9.13 12.08
N VAL A 388 2.93 -9.69 13.06
CA VAL A 388 2.86 -9.21 14.46
C VAL A 388 3.35 -7.76 14.57
N TYR A 389 4.45 -7.41 13.88
CA TYR A 389 4.95 -6.03 13.82
C TYR A 389 3.91 -5.06 13.27
N VAL A 390 3.26 -5.43 12.17
CA VAL A 390 2.18 -4.62 11.59
C VAL A 390 1.01 -4.50 12.56
N GLN A 391 0.61 -5.59 13.20
CA GLN A 391 -0.48 -5.58 14.19
C GLN A 391 -0.19 -4.70 15.42
N GLN A 392 1.07 -4.49 15.77
CA GLN A 392 1.49 -3.57 16.83
C GLN A 392 1.47 -2.12 16.38
N CYS A 393 2.01 -1.84 15.18
CA CYS A 393 2.06 -0.48 14.64
C CYS A 393 0.69 0.02 14.13
N PHE A 394 -0.17 -0.91 13.68
CA PHE A 394 -1.48 -0.65 13.07
C PHE A 394 -2.56 -1.51 13.76
N PRO A 395 -2.87 -1.28 15.03
CA PRO A 395 -3.59 -2.22 15.88
C PRO A 395 -5.03 -2.53 15.43
N THR A 396 -5.67 -1.61 14.71
CA THR A 396 -7.04 -1.77 14.20
C THR A 396 -7.09 -2.37 12.78
N ALA A 397 -5.97 -2.38 12.07
CA ALA A 397 -5.92 -2.86 10.70
C ALA A 397 -6.01 -4.39 10.62
N ALA A 398 -6.74 -4.88 9.64
CA ALA A 398 -6.59 -6.26 9.17
C ALA A 398 -5.24 -6.42 8.45
N VAL A 399 -4.68 -7.62 8.45
CA VAL A 399 -3.49 -7.94 7.67
C VAL A 399 -3.86 -8.98 6.61
N LEU A 400 -3.51 -8.70 5.36
CA LEU A 400 -3.65 -9.61 4.23
C LEU A 400 -2.27 -9.91 3.65
N VAL A 401 -1.85 -11.16 3.70
CA VAL A 401 -0.63 -11.64 3.05
C VAL A 401 -0.97 -12.02 1.62
N LEU A 402 -0.35 -11.38 0.64
CA LEU A 402 -0.36 -11.83 -0.75
C LEU A 402 0.71 -12.90 -0.92
N GLY A 403 0.31 -14.10 -1.28
CA GLY A 403 1.22 -15.16 -1.69
C GLY A 403 2.05 -14.71 -2.89
N VAL A 404 3.22 -15.33 -3.09
CA VAL A 404 4.08 -15.00 -4.25
C VAL A 404 3.32 -15.11 -5.56
N SER A 405 3.74 -14.29 -6.53
CA SER A 405 3.22 -14.35 -7.90
C SER A 405 3.71 -15.60 -8.63
N ASP A 406 3.07 -15.92 -9.76
CA ASP A 406 3.63 -16.89 -10.70
C ASP A 406 4.94 -16.35 -11.29
N ARG A 407 5.90 -17.25 -11.50
CA ARG A 407 7.22 -16.98 -12.04
C ARG A 407 7.70 -18.19 -12.83
N SER A 408 8.36 -17.98 -13.96
CA SER A 408 9.01 -19.04 -14.70
C SER A 408 10.52 -18.85 -14.74
N VAL A 409 11.24 -19.95 -14.78
CA VAL A 409 12.69 -20.00 -14.87
C VAL A 409 13.11 -20.64 -16.17
N LYS A 410 14.27 -20.24 -16.68
CA LYS A 410 14.81 -20.79 -17.93
C LYS A 410 15.44 -22.16 -17.66
N THR A 411 15.01 -23.17 -18.39
CA THR A 411 15.55 -24.52 -18.42
C THR A 411 16.08 -24.88 -19.82
N ASP A 412 16.65 -26.05 -19.98
CA ASP A 412 17.07 -26.55 -21.31
C ASP A 412 15.86 -26.76 -22.24
N ALA A 413 14.66 -26.97 -21.70
CA ALA A 413 13.42 -27.15 -22.45
C ALA A 413 12.70 -25.82 -22.77
N GLY A 414 13.15 -24.69 -22.20
CA GLY A 414 12.52 -23.38 -22.34
C GLY A 414 12.23 -22.74 -20.99
N PHE A 415 11.18 -21.92 -20.92
CA PHE A 415 10.72 -21.35 -19.64
C PHE A 415 9.70 -22.30 -19.01
N GLU A 416 9.89 -22.63 -17.75
CA GLU A 416 9.01 -23.51 -16.98
C GLU A 416 8.64 -22.84 -15.64
N PRO A 417 7.44 -23.11 -15.08
CA PRO A 417 7.08 -22.60 -13.76
C PRO A 417 8.12 -22.98 -12.71
N MET A 418 8.51 -22.02 -11.87
CA MET A 418 9.50 -22.26 -10.83
C MET A 418 8.98 -23.28 -9.80
N ASP A 419 9.75 -24.33 -9.56
CA ASP A 419 9.41 -25.46 -8.66
C ASP A 419 9.25 -25.04 -7.19
N ALA A 420 9.88 -23.96 -6.77
CA ALA A 420 9.80 -23.40 -5.42
C ALA A 420 8.44 -22.77 -5.06
N ILE A 421 7.61 -22.39 -6.04
CA ILE A 421 6.37 -21.63 -5.81
C ILE A 421 5.38 -22.37 -4.90
N PRO A 422 4.99 -23.63 -5.13
CA PRO A 422 4.01 -24.31 -4.28
C PRO A 422 4.46 -24.38 -2.82
N TYR A 423 5.74 -24.64 -2.58
CA TYR A 423 6.30 -24.69 -1.23
C TYR A 423 6.25 -23.31 -0.57
N MET A 424 6.67 -22.24 -1.27
CA MET A 424 6.61 -20.90 -0.73
C MET A 424 5.18 -20.50 -0.38
N LEU A 425 4.19 -20.81 -1.23
CA LEU A 425 2.78 -20.52 -0.96
C LEU A 425 2.28 -21.24 0.30
N ASP A 426 2.66 -22.52 0.50
CA ASP A 426 2.27 -23.28 1.69
C ASP A 426 2.87 -22.66 2.97
N TYR A 427 4.14 -22.25 2.94
CA TYR A 427 4.78 -21.58 4.06
C TYR A 427 4.19 -20.19 4.34
N GLN A 428 3.83 -19.43 3.32
CA GLN A 428 3.19 -18.12 3.47
C GLN A 428 1.77 -18.26 4.02
N ARG A 429 1.01 -19.25 3.53
CA ARG A 429 -0.34 -19.59 4.03
C ARG A 429 -0.30 -20.00 5.50
N GLY A 430 0.62 -20.90 5.87
CA GLY A 430 0.80 -21.34 7.26
C GLY A 430 1.18 -20.20 8.20
N ALA A 431 2.05 -19.29 7.76
CA ALA A 431 2.41 -18.10 8.55
C ALA A 431 1.20 -17.13 8.74
N ALA A 432 0.37 -16.98 7.72
CA ALA A 432 -0.87 -16.19 7.83
C ALA A 432 -1.85 -16.85 8.80
N GLU A 433 -2.04 -18.16 8.71
CA GLU A 433 -2.89 -18.94 9.62
C GLU A 433 -2.42 -18.82 11.08
N ASN A 434 -1.12 -19.03 11.34
CA ASN A 434 -0.54 -18.95 12.68
C ASN A 434 -0.70 -17.58 13.35
N THR A 435 -0.81 -16.51 12.55
CA THR A 435 -0.91 -15.14 13.04
C THR A 435 -2.32 -14.57 12.97
N GLY A 436 -3.29 -15.33 12.43
CA GLY A 436 -4.66 -14.87 12.20
C GLY A 436 -4.76 -13.78 11.13
N ALA A 437 -3.76 -13.63 10.27
CA ALA A 437 -3.82 -12.81 9.07
C ALA A 437 -4.64 -13.54 7.99
N ALA A 438 -5.18 -12.78 7.03
CA ALA A 438 -5.78 -13.37 5.84
C ALA A 438 -4.70 -13.68 4.79
N PHE A 439 -5.00 -14.58 3.86
CA PHE A 439 -4.10 -14.97 2.78
C PHE A 439 -4.80 -14.91 1.42
N TRP A 440 -4.08 -14.45 0.38
CA TRP A 440 -4.57 -14.49 -0.99
C TRP A 440 -3.48 -15.03 -1.92
N PRO A 441 -3.71 -16.17 -2.59
CA PRO A 441 -2.71 -16.81 -3.45
C PRO A 441 -2.60 -16.10 -4.80
N THR A 442 -1.72 -15.10 -4.91
CA THR A 442 -1.49 -14.31 -6.13
C THR A 442 -1.14 -15.19 -7.33
N CYS A 443 -0.33 -16.23 -7.11
CA CYS A 443 0.03 -17.19 -8.15
C CYS A 443 -1.21 -17.87 -8.77
N ASP A 444 -2.16 -18.30 -7.93
CA ASP A 444 -3.37 -18.98 -8.40
C ASP A 444 -4.25 -18.03 -9.21
N ALA A 445 -4.34 -16.76 -8.77
CA ALA A 445 -5.03 -15.73 -9.53
C ALA A 445 -4.35 -15.47 -10.91
N MET A 446 -3.02 -15.46 -10.97
CA MET A 446 -2.30 -15.34 -12.24
C MET A 446 -2.49 -16.58 -13.12
N ARG A 447 -2.47 -17.79 -12.54
CA ARG A 447 -2.68 -19.05 -13.25
C ARG A 447 -4.08 -19.19 -13.79
N SER A 448 -5.11 -18.67 -13.10
CA SER A 448 -6.47 -18.61 -13.63
C SER A 448 -6.59 -17.73 -14.89
N LEU A 449 -5.62 -16.86 -15.13
CA LEU A 449 -5.48 -16.00 -16.30
C LEU A 449 -4.47 -16.53 -17.34
N GLY A 450 -3.98 -17.76 -17.17
CA GLY A 450 -3.03 -18.44 -18.06
C GLY A 450 -1.58 -18.47 -17.59
N GLY A 451 -1.28 -17.94 -16.39
CA GLY A 451 0.05 -17.98 -15.79
C GLY A 451 1.07 -17.04 -16.40
N MET A 452 2.31 -17.12 -15.93
CA MET A 452 3.38 -16.20 -16.34
C MET A 452 3.68 -16.28 -17.84
N GLU A 453 3.60 -17.45 -18.46
CA GLU A 453 3.82 -17.59 -19.91
C GLU A 453 2.80 -16.78 -20.72
N GLN A 454 1.52 -16.86 -20.34
CA GLN A 454 0.47 -16.09 -21.00
C GLN A 454 0.60 -14.59 -20.72
N PHE A 455 1.08 -14.22 -19.52
CA PHE A 455 1.37 -12.82 -19.20
C PHE A 455 2.47 -12.25 -20.10
N VAL A 456 3.55 -13.00 -20.33
CA VAL A 456 4.62 -12.59 -21.25
C VAL A 456 4.12 -12.54 -22.69
N ALA A 457 3.39 -13.56 -23.14
CA ALA A 457 2.85 -13.63 -24.50
C ALA A 457 1.92 -12.46 -24.82
N ASN A 458 1.12 -12.02 -23.84
CA ASN A 458 0.21 -10.87 -23.97
C ASN A 458 0.88 -9.51 -23.72
N GLY A 459 2.19 -9.47 -23.43
CA GLY A 459 2.89 -8.23 -23.08
C GLY A 459 2.46 -7.65 -21.72
N TRP A 460 1.99 -8.50 -20.79
CA TRP A 460 1.60 -8.12 -19.42
C TRP A 460 2.74 -8.30 -18.41
N ALA A 461 3.80 -8.99 -18.79
CA ALA A 461 5.01 -9.20 -18.01
C ALA A 461 6.27 -8.98 -18.87
N GLY A 462 7.40 -8.78 -18.20
CA GLY A 462 8.71 -8.72 -18.83
C GLY A 462 9.15 -10.07 -19.38
N LYS A 463 10.11 -10.05 -20.33
CA LYS A 463 10.74 -11.27 -20.88
C LYS A 463 11.63 -12.00 -19.86
N ASP A 464 11.78 -11.46 -18.66
CA ASP A 464 12.41 -12.10 -17.51
C ASP A 464 11.48 -13.12 -16.81
N TYR A 465 10.23 -13.21 -17.26
CA TYR A 465 9.22 -14.14 -16.72
C TYR A 465 9.02 -14.02 -15.18
N THR A 466 9.28 -12.83 -14.66
CA THR A 466 9.20 -12.54 -13.22
C THR A 466 8.41 -11.26 -12.94
N HIS A 467 8.76 -10.16 -13.62
CA HIS A 467 8.18 -8.86 -13.34
C HIS A 467 7.00 -8.55 -14.26
N ILE A 468 5.87 -8.28 -13.65
CA ILE A 468 4.69 -7.76 -14.36
C ILE A 468 4.87 -6.27 -14.65
N ASN A 469 4.19 -5.80 -15.69
CA ASN A 469 4.04 -4.38 -15.98
C ASN A 469 2.64 -3.87 -15.60
N TYR A 470 2.32 -2.62 -15.92
CA TYR A 470 1.01 -2.02 -15.60
C TYR A 470 -0.19 -2.78 -16.18
N ALA A 471 -0.04 -3.44 -17.34
CA ALA A 471 -1.10 -4.24 -17.93
C ALA A 471 -1.33 -5.55 -17.17
N GLY A 472 -0.24 -6.18 -16.71
CA GLY A 472 -0.29 -7.36 -15.84
C GLY A 472 -0.80 -7.00 -14.44
N GLY A 473 -0.27 -5.92 -13.86
CA GLY A 473 -0.71 -5.40 -12.57
C GLY A 473 -2.21 -5.13 -12.54
N ARG A 474 -2.77 -4.59 -13.63
CA ARG A 474 -4.22 -4.43 -13.79
C ARG A 474 -4.98 -5.74 -13.65
N ARG A 475 -4.50 -6.83 -14.26
CA ARG A 475 -5.16 -8.14 -14.23
C ARG A 475 -5.18 -8.70 -12.82
N VAL A 476 -4.02 -8.67 -12.16
CA VAL A 476 -3.89 -9.12 -10.75
C VAL A 476 -4.73 -8.27 -9.82
N ALA A 477 -4.70 -6.93 -9.98
CA ALA A 477 -5.48 -6.00 -9.17
C ALA A 477 -6.99 -6.25 -9.30
N TRP A 478 -7.50 -6.52 -10.51
CA TRP A 478 -8.92 -6.80 -10.73
C TRP A 478 -9.33 -8.11 -10.05
N SER A 479 -8.51 -9.16 -10.14
CA SER A 479 -8.78 -10.42 -9.43
C SER A 479 -8.80 -10.23 -7.91
N LEU A 480 -7.89 -9.41 -7.37
CA LEU A 480 -7.89 -9.08 -5.93
C LEU A 480 -9.12 -8.27 -5.51
N VAL A 481 -9.56 -7.30 -6.33
CA VAL A 481 -10.80 -6.54 -6.07
C VAL A 481 -12.01 -7.46 -6.10
N ASP A 482 -12.08 -8.40 -7.03
CA ASP A 482 -13.17 -9.38 -7.09
C ASP A 482 -13.20 -10.23 -5.81
N ALA A 483 -12.03 -10.63 -5.28
CA ALA A 483 -11.93 -11.35 -4.02
C ALA A 483 -12.36 -10.50 -2.81
N ILE A 484 -11.97 -9.21 -2.77
CA ILE A 484 -12.42 -8.27 -1.73
C ILE A 484 -13.93 -8.06 -1.81
N ASN A 485 -14.49 -7.89 -3.01
CA ASN A 485 -15.93 -7.72 -3.22
C ASN A 485 -16.72 -8.96 -2.77
N ALA A 486 -16.21 -10.16 -3.06
CA ALA A 486 -16.82 -11.41 -2.61
C ALA A 486 -16.86 -11.50 -1.07
N GLY A 487 -15.73 -11.21 -0.41
CA GLY A 487 -15.67 -11.16 1.06
C GLY A 487 -16.59 -10.09 1.67
N ALA A 488 -16.67 -8.90 1.05
CA ALA A 488 -17.58 -7.84 1.48
C ALA A 488 -19.06 -8.26 1.32
N TYR A 489 -19.42 -8.93 0.23
CA TYR A 489 -20.75 -9.47 0.02
C TYR A 489 -21.13 -10.52 1.07
N GLU A 490 -20.23 -11.46 1.37
CA GLU A 490 -20.45 -12.48 2.40
C GLU A 490 -20.61 -11.83 3.79
N ALA A 491 -19.78 -10.83 4.09
CA ALA A 491 -19.88 -10.05 5.33
C ALA A 491 -21.25 -9.36 5.45
N HIS A 492 -21.72 -8.74 4.37
CA HIS A 492 -23.04 -8.11 4.33
C HIS A 492 -24.16 -9.14 4.52
N ALA A 493 -24.14 -10.25 3.81
CA ALA A 493 -25.13 -11.31 3.92
C ALA A 493 -25.20 -11.89 5.34
N ALA A 494 -24.06 -12.11 5.98
CA ALA A 494 -23.97 -12.55 7.38
C ALA A 494 -24.54 -11.51 8.36
N ALA A 495 -24.27 -10.20 8.14
CA ALA A 495 -24.84 -9.13 8.95
C ALA A 495 -26.36 -9.06 8.83
N GLU A 496 -26.90 -9.18 7.63
CA GLU A 496 -28.35 -9.20 7.40
C GLU A 496 -29.00 -10.43 8.06
N ALA A 497 -28.41 -11.62 7.93
CA ALA A 497 -28.91 -12.82 8.60
C ALA A 497 -28.91 -12.66 10.14
N ALA A 498 -27.85 -12.09 10.70
CA ALA A 498 -27.79 -11.81 12.15
C ALA A 498 -28.82 -10.75 12.58
N ARG A 499 -29.08 -9.73 11.75
CA ARG A 499 -30.12 -8.73 12.00
C ARG A 499 -31.51 -9.36 12.04
N ILE A 500 -31.85 -10.18 11.03
CA ILE A 500 -33.13 -10.89 10.94
C ILE A 500 -33.31 -11.80 12.18
N ARG A 501 -32.27 -12.55 12.58
CA ARG A 501 -32.31 -13.40 13.76
C ARG A 501 -32.61 -12.62 15.03
N ARG A 502 -31.88 -11.51 15.27
CA ARG A 502 -32.11 -10.63 16.43
C ARG A 502 -33.52 -10.05 16.44
N GLN A 503 -34.06 -9.66 15.30
CA GLN A 503 -35.43 -9.16 15.20
C GLN A 503 -36.46 -10.23 15.54
N ALA A 504 -36.26 -11.48 15.08
CA ALA A 504 -37.11 -12.61 15.41
C ALA A 504 -37.05 -12.93 16.92
N GLU A 505 -35.85 -12.97 17.52
CA GLU A 505 -35.68 -13.17 18.96
C GLU A 505 -36.35 -12.06 19.77
N GLN A 506 -36.21 -10.80 19.37
CA GLN A 506 -36.88 -9.67 20.03
C GLN A 506 -38.40 -9.77 19.92
N ALA A 507 -38.94 -10.13 18.78
CA ALA A 507 -40.40 -10.33 18.59
C ALA A 507 -40.94 -11.44 19.50
N VAL A 508 -40.18 -12.53 19.68
CA VAL A 508 -40.54 -13.59 20.63
C VAL A 508 -40.55 -13.07 22.09
N LEU A 509 -39.49 -12.33 22.47
CA LEU A 509 -39.40 -11.73 23.81
C LEU A 509 -40.55 -10.75 24.07
N ASP A 510 -40.88 -9.91 23.11
CA ASP A 510 -42.00 -8.96 23.21
C ASP A 510 -43.35 -9.69 23.30
N SER A 511 -43.54 -10.77 22.54
CA SER A 511 -44.74 -11.62 22.66
C SER A 511 -44.88 -12.28 24.01
N VAL A 512 -43.80 -12.81 24.57
CA VAL A 512 -43.76 -13.40 25.91
C VAL A 512 -44.07 -12.33 26.97
N ARG A 513 -43.54 -11.11 26.83
CA ARG A 513 -43.80 -9.99 27.73
C ARG A 513 -45.26 -9.57 27.69
N LEU A 514 -45.88 -9.47 26.53
CA LEU A 514 -47.30 -9.16 26.37
C LEU A 514 -48.18 -10.24 26.98
N LEU A 515 -47.85 -11.53 26.82
CA LEU A 515 -48.59 -12.63 27.46
C LEU A 515 -48.49 -12.60 28.99
N LYS A 516 -47.36 -12.21 29.56
CA LYS A 516 -47.20 -12.02 31.00
C LYS A 516 -48.08 -10.87 31.51
N ILE A 517 -48.09 -9.74 30.82
CA ILE A 517 -48.91 -8.57 31.17
C ILE A 517 -50.40 -8.93 31.08
N ASP A 518 -50.85 -9.62 30.05
CA ASP A 518 -52.26 -10.07 29.90
C ASP A 518 -52.66 -11.03 31.04
N ARG A 519 -51.72 -11.89 31.47
CA ARG A 519 -51.94 -12.80 32.60
C ARG A 519 -52.03 -12.08 33.95
N GLU A 520 -51.27 -11.02 34.15
CA GLU A 520 -51.32 -10.19 35.37
C GLU A 520 -52.55 -9.27 35.41
N LEU A 521 -53.04 -8.84 34.25
CA LEU A 521 -54.20 -7.96 34.12
C LEU A 521 -55.56 -8.71 34.10
N ARG A 522 -55.55 -10.03 33.95
CA ARG A 522 -56.79 -10.81 34.06
C ARG A 522 -57.20 -10.86 35.53
N PRO A 523 -58.33 -10.22 35.95
CA PRO A 523 -58.81 -10.36 37.32
C PRO A 523 -59.11 -11.83 37.54
N VAL A 524 -58.72 -12.34 38.71
CA VAL A 524 -59.15 -13.65 39.21
C VAL A 524 -60.67 -13.54 39.37
N SER A 525 -61.39 -13.83 38.26
CA SER A 525 -62.84 -13.94 38.31
C SER A 525 -63.15 -15.10 39.25
N ALA A 526 -63.78 -14.73 40.31
CA ALA A 526 -64.28 -15.56 41.40
C ALA A 526 -64.67 -16.95 40.95
N ILE A 527 -64.05 -17.95 41.54
CA ILE A 527 -64.67 -19.28 41.68
C ILE A 527 -65.96 -19.10 42.45
N GLY A 528 -67.04 -18.97 41.66
CA GLY A 528 -68.39 -18.88 42.26
C GLY A 528 -68.67 -20.12 43.09
N ASN A 529 -69.01 -19.88 44.31
CA ASN A 529 -69.58 -20.83 45.24
C ASN A 529 -70.73 -21.61 44.58
N LEU A 530 -70.53 -22.88 44.38
CA LEU A 530 -71.59 -23.87 44.24
C LEU A 530 -71.62 -24.72 45.53
N ASN A 531 -72.24 -24.16 46.57
CA ASN A 531 -72.71 -24.95 47.67
C ASN A 531 -74.00 -24.33 48.18
N THR A 532 -75.08 -24.87 47.75
CA THR A 532 -76.27 -24.94 48.67
C THR A 532 -77.08 -26.19 48.33
N PRO A 533 -77.33 -27.04 49.35
CA PRO A 533 -78.31 -28.13 49.25
C PRO A 533 -79.63 -27.64 49.75
N ARG A 534 -80.73 -28.03 49.08
CA ARG A 534 -82.09 -28.11 49.76
C ARG A 534 -82.91 -29.13 49.03
N LYS A 535 -83.25 -30.11 49.86
CA LYS A 535 -84.52 -30.77 50.22
C LYS A 535 -85.27 -31.37 49.05
#